data_e1906a3fc3d4945718fdef74d5ec871c
#
_entry.id   e1906a3fc3d4945718fdef74d5ec871c
#
_cell.length_a   1.000
_cell.length_b   1.000
_cell.length_c   1.000
_cell.angle_alpha   90.00
_cell.angle_beta   90.00
_cell.angle_gamma   90.00
#
_symmetry.space_group_name_H-M   'P 1'
#
loop_
_entity.id
_entity.type
_entity.pdbx_description
1 polymer ?
#
loop_
_entity_poly.entity_id
_entity_poly.type
_entity_poly.pdbx_seq_one_letter_code
_entity_poly.pdbx_strand_id
1 'polypeptide(L)'
;MEYKLNTTNYRDFKVIEDGKLAGRAYFIPYSKKEKLCAVDLRHERTDSDLVEVLSGEWDFKYYNDISIMPEVLDASSVEFDRIHIPSTWQRTGYEPPVYLNCPYEFDLPNPNLPEHMSAGIYRKTFEVTNSDDVHILSFLGVVPCVDLYVNGMYVGYSEGAHNSAEFDISEFIYEGTNE
;
A
#
# COMPACT_ATOMS: atom_id res chain seq x y z
N MET A 1 9.61 -1.37 15.67
CA MET A 1 10.27 -0.42 14.74
C MET A 1 9.52 0.90 14.78
N GLU A 2 10.22 2.03 14.65
CA GLU A 2 9.58 3.35 14.67
C GLU A 2 9.45 3.90 13.25
N TYR A 3 8.29 4.52 12.97
CA TYR A 3 7.97 5.14 11.68
C TYR A 3 7.55 6.58 11.90
N LYS A 4 8.25 7.52 11.28
CA LYS A 4 7.81 8.91 11.24
C LYS A 4 6.78 9.06 10.13
N LEU A 5 5.50 9.16 10.52
CA LEU A 5 4.39 9.17 9.56
C LEU A 5 4.30 10.51 8.83
N ASN A 6 4.07 10.46 7.53
CA ASN A 6 3.70 11.63 6.75
C ASN A 6 2.17 11.78 6.80
N THR A 7 1.71 12.92 7.24
CA THR A 7 0.28 13.23 7.34
C THR A 7 -0.11 14.46 6.52
N THR A 8 0.73 14.85 5.57
CA THR A 8 0.57 16.09 4.80
C THR A 8 0.45 15.91 3.30
N ASN A 9 1.03 14.87 2.70
CA ASN A 9 1.01 14.64 1.25
C ASN A 9 -0.40 14.66 0.68
N TYR A 10 -1.34 13.94 1.28
CA TYR A 10 -2.72 13.87 0.83
C TYR A 10 -3.47 15.22 0.84
N ARG A 11 -2.94 16.25 1.50
CA ARG A 11 -3.52 17.62 1.56
C ARG A 11 -2.90 18.56 0.56
N ASP A 12 -1.75 18.25 0.00
CA ASP A 12 -1.07 19.10 -0.99
C ASP A 12 -1.38 18.62 -2.41
N PHE A 13 -2.36 19.22 -3.05
CA PHE A 13 -2.76 18.90 -4.43
C PHE A 13 -1.66 19.04 -5.49
N LYS A 14 -0.48 19.48 -5.12
CA LYS A 14 0.70 19.51 -6.00
C LYS A 14 1.52 18.21 -5.87
N VAL A 15 1.32 17.46 -4.81
CA VAL A 15 2.02 16.21 -4.53
C VAL A 15 1.08 15.05 -4.84
N ILE A 16 1.08 14.59 -6.08
CA ILE A 16 0.30 13.43 -6.51
C ILE A 16 1.09 12.11 -6.45
N GLU A 17 2.41 12.22 -6.40
CA GLU A 17 3.34 11.09 -6.26
C GLU A 17 4.70 11.57 -5.74
N ASP A 18 5.38 10.70 -5.01
CA ASP A 18 6.74 10.87 -4.53
C ASP A 18 7.41 9.50 -4.47
N GLY A 19 8.65 9.37 -4.95
CA GLY A 19 9.39 8.10 -4.99
C GLY A 19 8.77 6.99 -5.86
N LYS A 20 7.62 7.22 -6.47
CA LYS A 20 6.95 6.27 -7.34
C LYS A 20 7.65 6.18 -8.69
N LEU A 21 7.80 4.96 -9.21
CA LEU A 21 8.33 4.72 -10.56
C LEU A 21 7.36 5.23 -11.64
N ALA A 22 7.90 5.60 -12.79
CA ALA A 22 7.10 6.00 -13.95
C ALA A 22 6.09 4.91 -14.32
N GLY A 23 4.86 5.31 -14.64
CA GLY A 23 3.81 4.39 -15.03
C GLY A 23 4.18 3.57 -16.26
N ARG A 24 3.90 2.27 -16.22
CA ARG A 24 4.14 1.33 -17.31
C ARG A 24 3.01 0.33 -17.47
N ALA A 25 2.99 -0.38 -18.59
CA ALA A 25 2.09 -1.51 -18.73
C ALA A 25 2.46 -2.61 -17.72
N TYR A 26 1.46 -3.11 -16.99
CA TYR A 26 1.67 -4.20 -16.04
C TYR A 26 2.08 -5.49 -16.77
N PHE A 27 3.08 -6.16 -16.24
CA PHE A 27 3.49 -7.49 -16.67
C PHE A 27 3.98 -8.32 -15.48
N ILE A 28 4.00 -9.62 -15.64
CA ILE A 28 4.57 -10.55 -14.67
C ILE A 28 5.92 -11.04 -15.23
N PRO A 29 7.04 -10.75 -14.56
CA PRO A 29 8.36 -11.20 -14.99
C PRO A 29 8.54 -12.70 -14.74
N TYR A 30 9.34 -13.37 -15.55
CA TYR A 30 9.80 -14.74 -15.36
C TYR A 30 11.29 -14.80 -15.72
N SER A 31 12.09 -15.55 -14.97
CA SER A 31 13.53 -15.66 -15.23
C SER A 31 13.86 -16.34 -16.55
N LYS A 32 13.01 -17.28 -17.00
CA LYS A 32 13.21 -18.08 -18.21
C LYS A 32 11.88 -18.44 -18.86
N LYS A 33 11.91 -18.63 -20.19
CA LYS A 33 10.74 -19.05 -20.98
C LYS A 33 10.11 -20.36 -20.48
N GLU A 34 10.93 -21.31 -20.05
CA GLU A 34 10.48 -22.59 -19.54
C GLU A 34 9.64 -22.45 -18.26
N LYS A 35 9.97 -21.47 -17.43
CA LYS A 35 9.22 -21.13 -16.22
C LYS A 35 7.82 -20.61 -16.58
N LEU A 36 7.74 -19.67 -17.51
CA LEU A 36 6.46 -19.15 -18.01
C LEU A 36 5.60 -20.27 -18.65
N CYS A 37 6.20 -21.17 -19.45
CA CYS A 37 5.47 -22.26 -20.10
C CYS A 37 4.96 -23.32 -19.13
N ALA A 38 5.47 -23.39 -17.92
CA ALA A 38 5.04 -24.33 -16.90
C ALA A 38 3.82 -23.85 -16.09
N VAL A 39 3.44 -22.56 -16.20
CA VAL A 39 2.36 -21.94 -15.43
C VAL A 39 1.04 -21.95 -16.17
N ASP A 40 -0.04 -22.31 -15.49
CA ASP A 40 -1.40 -22.10 -16.00
C ASP A 40 -1.77 -20.60 -15.86
N LEU A 41 -1.52 -19.84 -16.90
CA LEU A 41 -1.76 -18.37 -16.93
C LEU A 41 -3.23 -17.97 -16.67
N ARG A 42 -4.16 -18.90 -16.68
CA ARG A 42 -5.58 -18.62 -16.37
C ARG A 42 -5.86 -18.57 -14.88
N HIS A 43 -5.15 -19.39 -14.10
CA HIS A 43 -5.40 -19.58 -12.68
C HIS A 43 -4.21 -19.19 -11.79
N GLU A 44 -2.99 -19.30 -12.31
CA GLU A 44 -1.73 -19.18 -11.57
C GLU A 44 -0.80 -18.11 -12.18
N ARG A 45 -1.37 -17.08 -12.81
CA ARG A 45 -0.57 -16.07 -13.53
C ARG A 45 0.49 -15.36 -12.67
N THR A 46 0.30 -15.33 -11.34
CA THR A 46 1.25 -14.76 -10.38
C THR A 46 2.22 -15.77 -9.81
N ASP A 47 2.12 -17.05 -10.20
CA ASP A 47 3.06 -18.09 -9.83
C ASP A 47 4.31 -17.99 -10.73
N SER A 48 5.13 -17.02 -10.41
CA SER A 48 6.39 -16.72 -11.09
C SER A 48 7.55 -16.86 -10.12
N ASP A 49 8.68 -17.33 -10.63
CA ASP A 49 9.92 -17.41 -9.85
C ASP A 49 10.56 -16.04 -9.54
N LEU A 50 10.00 -14.97 -10.08
CA LEU A 50 10.42 -13.58 -9.81
C LEU A 50 9.32 -12.73 -9.13
N VAL A 51 8.25 -13.35 -8.64
CA VAL A 51 7.16 -12.63 -7.98
C VAL A 51 6.82 -13.27 -6.65
N GLU A 52 6.84 -12.46 -5.61
CA GLU A 52 6.25 -12.79 -4.32
C GLU A 52 4.91 -12.07 -4.16
N VAL A 53 3.87 -12.81 -3.80
CA VAL A 53 2.52 -12.26 -3.60
C VAL A 53 2.33 -11.94 -2.13
N LEU A 54 2.30 -10.66 -1.79
CA LEU A 54 2.11 -10.19 -0.42
C LEU A 54 0.63 -10.09 -0.01
N SER A 55 -0.32 -10.35 -0.93
CA SER A 55 -1.74 -10.42 -0.61
C SER A 55 -2.04 -11.50 0.45
N GLY A 56 -3.18 -11.39 1.12
CA GLY A 56 -3.58 -12.29 2.20
C GLY A 56 -3.74 -11.55 3.52
N GLU A 57 -3.35 -12.16 4.62
CA GLU A 57 -3.50 -11.57 5.97
C GLU A 57 -2.43 -10.53 6.24
N TRP A 58 -2.88 -9.34 6.68
CA TRP A 58 -2.05 -8.22 7.11
C TRP A 58 -2.43 -7.80 8.52
N ASP A 59 -1.51 -7.22 9.24
CA ASP A 59 -1.81 -6.44 10.45
C ASP A 59 -2.44 -5.12 10.04
N PHE A 60 -3.46 -4.68 10.78
CA PHE A 60 -4.22 -3.49 10.43
C PHE A 60 -4.57 -2.65 11.66
N LYS A 61 -4.40 -1.34 11.55
CA LYS A 61 -4.87 -0.39 12.55
C LYS A 61 -5.70 0.69 11.89
N TYR A 62 -6.97 0.76 12.27
CA TYR A 62 -7.89 1.78 11.80
C TYR A 62 -7.89 3.00 12.72
N TYR A 63 -7.91 4.17 12.10
CA TYR A 63 -8.12 5.46 12.76
C TYR A 63 -9.35 6.11 12.10
N ASN A 64 -10.36 6.41 12.90
CA ASN A 64 -11.57 7.09 12.42
C ASN A 64 -11.35 8.57 12.10
N ASP A 65 -10.21 9.11 12.51
CA ASP A 65 -9.76 10.45 12.19
C ASP A 65 -8.23 10.47 12.08
N ILE A 66 -7.71 10.95 10.97
CA ILE A 66 -6.27 11.04 10.74
C ILE A 66 -5.57 11.98 11.74
N SER A 67 -6.31 12.93 12.31
CA SER A 67 -5.76 13.87 13.31
C SER A 67 -5.35 13.21 14.63
N ILE A 68 -5.86 12.01 14.92
CA ILE A 68 -5.47 11.25 16.11
C ILE A 68 -4.32 10.27 15.85
N MET A 69 -3.84 10.18 14.61
CA MET A 69 -2.65 9.37 14.31
C MET A 69 -1.41 9.97 14.96
N PRO A 70 -0.51 9.15 15.51
CA PRO A 70 0.74 9.66 16.08
C PRO A 70 1.66 10.17 14.96
N GLU A 71 2.44 11.20 15.24
CA GLU A 71 3.50 11.64 14.31
C GLU A 71 4.60 10.58 14.16
N VAL A 72 4.87 9.83 15.23
CA VAL A 72 5.80 8.70 15.23
C VAL A 72 5.05 7.47 15.74
N LEU A 73 4.99 6.45 14.88
CA LEU A 73 4.39 5.16 15.20
C LEU A 73 5.47 4.18 15.65
N ASP A 74 5.40 3.71 16.87
CA ASP A 74 6.15 2.52 17.30
C ASP A 74 5.30 1.28 17.03
N ALA A 75 5.63 0.55 15.96
CA ALA A 75 4.89 -0.63 15.54
C ALA A 75 4.88 -1.77 16.58
N SER A 76 5.82 -1.78 17.53
CA SER A 76 5.87 -2.78 18.60
C SER A 76 4.86 -2.48 19.72
N SER A 77 4.41 -1.24 19.84
CA SER A 77 3.48 -0.77 20.88
C SER A 77 2.03 -0.71 20.41
N VAL A 78 1.79 -0.87 19.11
CA VAL A 78 0.45 -0.81 18.53
C VAL A 78 -0.23 -2.18 18.59
N GLU A 79 -1.44 -2.20 19.11
CA GLU A 79 -2.32 -3.35 18.98
C GLU A 79 -2.98 -3.33 17.58
N PHE A 80 -2.57 -4.28 16.74
CA PHE A 80 -3.11 -4.45 15.38
C PHE A 80 -4.21 -5.49 15.36
N ASP A 81 -5.26 -5.22 14.60
CA ASP A 81 -6.20 -6.21 14.12
C ASP A 81 -5.63 -6.99 12.92
N ARG A 82 -6.39 -7.94 12.41
CA ARG A 82 -6.07 -8.68 11.18
C ARG A 82 -7.06 -8.31 10.09
N ILE A 83 -6.54 -8.06 8.89
CA ILE A 83 -7.36 -7.80 7.70
C ILE A 83 -6.86 -8.63 6.53
N HIS A 84 -7.80 -9.17 5.75
CA HIS A 84 -7.45 -9.88 4.52
C HIS A 84 -7.44 -8.90 3.34
N ILE A 85 -6.38 -8.84 2.57
CA ILE A 85 -6.28 -8.05 1.35
C ILE A 85 -6.05 -8.96 0.12
N PRO A 86 -6.60 -8.57 -1.07
CA PRO A 86 -7.30 -7.32 -1.36
C PRO A 86 -8.70 -7.25 -0.71
N SER A 87 -8.98 -6.13 -0.05
CA SER A 87 -10.27 -5.80 0.55
C SER A 87 -10.35 -4.30 0.81
N THR A 88 -11.47 -3.84 1.35
CA THR A 88 -11.63 -2.50 1.89
C THR A 88 -12.07 -2.60 3.35
N TRP A 89 -11.68 -1.66 4.18
CA TRP A 89 -12.05 -1.68 5.60
C TRP A 89 -13.56 -1.56 5.84
N GLN A 90 -14.32 -0.95 4.88
CA GLN A 90 -15.80 -0.93 4.92
C GLN A 90 -16.39 -2.35 4.86
N ARG A 91 -15.79 -3.25 4.09
CA ARG A 91 -16.25 -4.64 4.01
C ARG A 91 -15.91 -5.46 5.26
N THR A 92 -14.96 -5.00 6.03
CA THR A 92 -14.51 -5.65 7.26
C THR A 92 -15.11 -5.03 8.54
N GLY A 93 -15.99 -4.01 8.37
CA GLY A 93 -16.83 -3.49 9.46
C GLY A 93 -16.27 -2.29 10.21
N TYR A 94 -15.20 -1.65 9.72
CA TYR A 94 -14.61 -0.48 10.39
C TYR A 94 -15.39 0.81 10.16
N GLU A 95 -16.04 0.94 9.00
CA GLU A 95 -16.97 2.03 8.72
C GLU A 95 -18.05 1.57 7.72
N PRO A 96 -19.20 2.24 7.66
CA PRO A 96 -20.24 1.91 6.69
C PRO A 96 -19.77 2.26 5.27
N PRO A 97 -20.16 1.48 4.24
CA PRO A 97 -19.90 1.83 2.86
C PRO A 97 -20.70 3.09 2.47
N VAL A 98 -20.02 4.04 1.82
CA VAL A 98 -20.64 5.26 1.29
C VAL A 98 -21.00 5.04 -0.17
N TYR A 99 -22.25 5.35 -0.54
CA TYR A 99 -22.74 5.21 -1.91
C TYR A 99 -22.72 6.56 -2.61
N LEU A 100 -21.73 6.74 -3.51
CA LEU A 100 -21.36 8.04 -4.08
C LEU A 100 -22.35 8.65 -5.08
N ASN A 101 -23.43 7.99 -5.46
CA ASN A 101 -24.48 8.57 -6.27
C ASN A 101 -25.61 9.25 -5.43
N CYS A 102 -25.52 9.19 -4.14
CA CYS A 102 -26.29 10.01 -3.20
C CYS A 102 -25.58 11.35 -2.95
N PRO A 103 -26.20 12.31 -2.24
CA PRO A 103 -25.51 13.54 -1.87
C PRO A 103 -24.14 13.24 -1.27
N TYR A 104 -23.12 13.96 -1.71
CA TYR A 104 -21.80 13.80 -1.16
C TYR A 104 -21.83 13.98 0.36
N GLU A 105 -21.06 13.17 1.05
CA GLU A 105 -20.89 13.23 2.50
C GLU A 105 -20.28 14.55 2.97
N PHE A 106 -19.68 15.29 2.05
CA PHE A 106 -18.97 16.54 2.30
C PHE A 106 -19.70 17.72 1.68
N ASP A 107 -19.67 18.87 2.36
CA ASP A 107 -20.20 20.13 1.85
C ASP A 107 -19.45 20.56 0.58
N LEU A 108 -20.15 20.53 -0.55
CA LEU A 108 -19.69 21.15 -1.78
C LEU A 108 -20.25 22.59 -1.87
N PRO A 109 -19.49 23.56 -2.31
CA PRO A 109 -18.25 23.53 -3.11
C PRO A 109 -16.97 23.87 -2.32
N ASN A 110 -16.68 23.17 -1.25
CA ASN A 110 -15.40 23.37 -0.57
C ASN A 110 -14.29 22.66 -1.35
N PRO A 111 -13.30 23.34 -1.93
CA PRO A 111 -12.18 22.71 -2.62
C PRO A 111 -11.18 22.04 -1.66
N ASN A 112 -11.34 22.26 -0.35
CA ASN A 112 -10.48 21.65 0.65
C ASN A 112 -10.97 20.26 1.02
N LEU A 113 -10.04 19.40 1.39
CA LEU A 113 -10.38 18.12 1.98
C LEU A 113 -11.08 18.30 3.32
N PRO A 114 -11.95 17.37 3.73
CA PRO A 114 -12.55 17.36 5.05
C PRO A 114 -11.47 17.43 6.14
N GLU A 115 -11.79 18.09 7.24
CA GLU A 115 -10.89 18.12 8.41
C GLU A 115 -10.75 16.75 9.04
N HIS A 116 -11.83 15.96 9.01
CA HIS A 116 -11.94 14.63 9.60
C HIS A 116 -11.99 13.58 8.47
N MET A 117 -10.97 12.77 8.39
CA MET A 117 -10.85 11.68 7.43
C MET A 117 -10.31 10.43 8.12
N SER A 118 -10.88 9.29 7.80
CA SER A 118 -10.34 8.01 8.29
C SER A 118 -9.01 7.66 7.63
N ALA A 119 -8.20 6.91 8.36
CA ALA A 119 -6.93 6.39 7.87
C ALA A 119 -6.69 4.96 8.36
N GLY A 120 -5.91 4.19 7.61
CA GLY A 120 -5.54 2.83 7.98
C GLY A 120 -4.04 2.61 7.86
N ILE A 121 -3.46 1.99 8.89
CA ILE A 121 -2.09 1.49 8.83
C ILE A 121 -2.16 0.01 8.54
N TYR A 122 -1.51 -0.41 7.47
CA TYR A 122 -1.34 -1.79 7.04
C TYR A 122 0.11 -2.19 7.27
N ARG A 123 0.33 -3.32 7.94
CA ARG A 123 1.67 -3.83 8.21
C ARG A 123 1.81 -5.27 7.73
N LYS A 124 2.93 -5.55 7.07
CA LYS A 124 3.27 -6.88 6.59
C LYS A 124 4.76 -7.13 6.77
N THR A 125 5.11 -8.30 7.26
CA THR A 125 6.47 -8.80 7.19
C THR A 125 6.62 -9.72 5.97
N PHE A 126 7.81 -9.68 5.34
CA PHE A 126 8.17 -10.51 4.20
C PHE A 126 9.65 -10.87 4.25
N GLU A 127 10.03 -11.94 3.54
CA GLU A 127 11.39 -12.45 3.54
C GLU A 127 12.10 -12.08 2.23
N VAL A 128 13.33 -11.61 2.33
CA VAL A 128 14.21 -11.36 1.17
C VAL A 128 15.38 -12.33 1.24
N THR A 129 15.57 -13.11 0.17
CA THR A 129 16.65 -14.11 0.08
C THR A 129 17.89 -13.61 -0.65
N ASN A 130 17.75 -12.59 -1.49
CA ASN A 130 18.85 -11.95 -2.21
C ASN A 130 18.57 -10.45 -2.34
N SER A 131 19.23 -9.64 -1.55
CA SER A 131 19.05 -8.18 -1.55
C SER A 131 19.87 -7.47 -2.66
N ASP A 132 20.72 -8.19 -3.40
CA ASP A 132 21.50 -7.62 -4.51
C ASP A 132 20.65 -7.44 -5.79
N ASP A 133 19.49 -8.09 -5.87
CA ASP A 133 18.56 -7.92 -6.99
C ASP A 133 17.76 -6.62 -6.85
N VAL A 134 17.16 -6.18 -7.96
CA VAL A 134 16.21 -5.05 -7.95
C VAL A 134 14.85 -5.56 -7.46
N HIS A 135 14.34 -4.96 -6.41
CA HIS A 135 13.06 -5.29 -5.80
C HIS A 135 12.04 -4.17 -6.01
N ILE A 136 10.98 -4.46 -6.74
CA ILE A 136 9.90 -3.53 -7.02
C ILE A 136 8.65 -3.96 -6.26
N LEU A 137 8.17 -3.12 -5.34
CA LEU A 137 6.87 -3.32 -4.70
C LEU A 137 5.77 -2.71 -5.57
N SER A 138 4.80 -3.55 -5.97
CA SER A 138 3.71 -3.16 -6.86
C SER A 138 2.36 -3.20 -6.13
N PHE A 139 1.71 -2.04 -6.03
CA PHE A 139 0.31 -1.93 -5.66
C PHE A 139 -0.53 -1.89 -6.93
N LEU A 140 -1.40 -2.87 -7.13
CA LEU A 140 -2.29 -2.94 -8.30
C LEU A 140 -3.52 -2.04 -8.19
N GLY A 141 -3.75 -1.49 -7.01
CA GLY A 141 -4.79 -0.50 -6.72
C GLY A 141 -4.85 -0.18 -5.23
N VAL A 142 -4.77 1.09 -4.90
CA VAL A 142 -4.94 1.63 -3.53
C VAL A 142 -5.84 2.84 -3.58
N VAL A 143 -6.79 2.95 -2.65
CA VAL A 143 -7.80 4.01 -2.61
C VAL A 143 -7.74 4.74 -1.27
N PRO A 144 -7.73 6.07 -1.26
CA PRO A 144 -7.46 7.00 -2.37
C PRO A 144 -5.97 7.22 -2.61
N CYS A 145 -5.14 7.05 -1.58
CA CYS A 145 -3.71 7.29 -1.60
C CYS A 145 -2.99 6.34 -0.62
N VAL A 146 -1.67 6.28 -0.73
CA VAL A 146 -0.80 5.49 0.14
C VAL A 146 0.54 6.20 0.36
N ASP A 147 0.99 6.25 1.62
CA ASP A 147 2.37 6.48 2.00
C ASP A 147 3.03 5.13 2.31
N LEU A 148 4.14 4.85 1.66
CA LEU A 148 4.89 3.60 1.80
C LEU A 148 6.10 3.79 2.70
N TYR A 149 6.26 2.83 3.61
CA TYR A 149 7.44 2.72 4.46
C TYR A 149 7.99 1.29 4.40
N VAL A 150 9.30 1.16 4.46
CA VAL A 150 10.00 -0.12 4.56
C VAL A 150 11.07 0.00 5.65
N ASN A 151 11.06 -0.90 6.62
CA ASN A 151 12.05 -0.98 7.69
C ASN A 151 12.28 0.35 8.46
N GLY A 152 11.20 1.09 8.73
CA GLY A 152 11.24 2.37 9.44
C GLY A 152 11.51 3.58 8.54
N MET A 153 11.83 3.39 7.27
CA MET A 153 12.17 4.45 6.32
C MET A 153 11.00 4.76 5.39
N TYR A 154 10.77 6.04 5.16
CA TYR A 154 9.82 6.49 4.14
C TYR A 154 10.37 6.21 2.74
N VAL A 155 9.55 5.56 1.90
CA VAL A 155 9.89 5.19 0.52
C VAL A 155 9.21 6.09 -0.49
N GLY A 156 7.93 6.41 -0.26
CA GLY A 156 7.22 7.25 -1.21
C GLY A 156 5.71 7.34 -0.99
N TYR A 157 5.07 8.05 -1.90
CA TYR A 157 3.65 8.36 -1.91
C TYR A 157 3.04 8.15 -3.29
N SER A 158 1.79 7.74 -3.33
CA SER A 158 0.99 7.70 -4.56
C SER A 158 -0.48 7.91 -4.27
N GLU A 159 -1.15 8.63 -5.15
CA GLU A 159 -2.61 8.70 -5.22
C GLU A 159 -3.11 8.26 -6.59
N GLY A 160 -4.42 7.97 -6.69
CA GLY A 160 -5.04 7.52 -7.93
C GLY A 160 -5.50 6.05 -7.88
N ALA A 161 -6.72 5.86 -7.44
CA ALA A 161 -7.34 4.57 -7.11
C ALA A 161 -7.30 3.48 -8.19
N HIS A 162 -7.20 3.85 -9.47
CA HIS A 162 -7.30 2.94 -10.61
C HIS A 162 -5.97 2.75 -11.36
N ASN A 163 -4.90 3.32 -10.84
CA ASN A 163 -3.57 3.17 -11.37
C ASN A 163 -2.73 2.26 -10.46
N SER A 164 -1.87 1.45 -11.06
CA SER A 164 -0.85 0.75 -10.29
C SER A 164 0.21 1.75 -9.81
N ALA A 165 0.69 1.54 -8.59
CA ALA A 165 1.83 2.28 -8.04
C ALA A 165 2.97 1.30 -7.80
N GLU A 166 4.15 1.61 -8.32
CA GLU A 166 5.35 0.79 -8.18
C GLU A 166 6.45 1.61 -7.53
N PHE A 167 7.15 0.99 -6.58
CA PHE A 167 8.25 1.60 -5.85
C PHE A 167 9.47 0.69 -5.88
N ASP A 168 10.63 1.24 -6.18
CA ASP A 168 11.89 0.54 -5.99
C ASP A 168 12.24 0.55 -4.51
N ILE A 169 12.21 -0.62 -3.90
CA ILE A 169 12.52 -0.79 -2.47
C ILE A 169 13.91 -1.35 -2.21
N SER A 170 14.74 -1.51 -3.23
CA SER A 170 16.04 -2.20 -3.15
C SER A 170 16.98 -1.60 -2.11
N GLU A 171 16.97 -0.26 -1.96
CA GLU A 171 17.82 0.43 -0.97
C GLU A 171 17.28 0.38 0.46
N PHE A 172 16.05 -0.10 0.66
CA PHE A 172 15.35 -0.11 1.95
C PHE A 172 15.29 -1.50 2.59
N ILE A 173 15.68 -2.55 1.88
CA ILE A 173 15.59 -3.96 2.30
C ILE A 173 16.96 -4.55 2.59
N TYR A 174 16.95 -5.69 3.29
CA TYR A 174 18.12 -6.52 3.55
C TYR A 174 17.74 -8.01 3.51
N GLU A 175 18.73 -8.89 3.41
CA GLU A 175 18.48 -10.33 3.48
C GLU A 175 17.86 -10.70 4.83
N GLY A 176 16.80 -11.52 4.79
CA GLY A 176 16.01 -11.92 5.95
C GLY A 176 14.67 -11.22 6.02
N THR A 177 14.13 -11.09 7.22
CA THR A 177 12.79 -10.55 7.49
C THR A 177 12.78 -9.03 7.41
N ASN A 178 11.94 -8.49 6.54
CA ASN A 178 11.68 -7.06 6.36
C ASN A 178 10.23 -6.72 6.74
N GLU A 179 9.95 -5.45 7.04
CA GLU A 179 8.63 -4.98 7.43
C GLU A 179 8.16 -3.85 6.51
#